data_7911c040fcb2bbc1bb508321b9ffb2f9
#
_entry.id   7911c040fcb2bbc1bb508321b9ffb2f9
#
_cell.length_a   1.000
_cell.length_b   1.000
_cell.length_c   1.000
_cell.angle_alpha   90.00
_cell.angle_beta   90.00
_cell.angle_gamma   90.00
#
_symmetry.space_group_name_H-M   'P 1'
#
loop_
_entity.id
_entity.type
_entity.pdbx_description
1 polymer ?
#
loop_
_entity_poly.entity_id
_entity_poly.type
_entity_poly.pdbx_seq_one_letter_code
_entity_poly.pdbx_strand_id
1 'polypeptide(L)'
;MQEAPLMLKNKTARRIKALPGFVFPGGVKVIINFTVDFDAMIFRKFLREPKLWGAQGEFGGRTGLWRLLDVFGEFDVRTTLFLPGQTGLLYPEVLRRAVREGHEVANHMWDHHIPPTLEEEAVHMDRTDTLIKGLTGQYPAGTRSEHDLAALRDHAYTYVSYTPQGEFPFYVYYENIGKWMLNLPISFIHDDAMFFYFVWFGSRNEQQRIQSPEAFLQTLLEAYAAARETTGYMNIVIHPHLCGRLCRLEMLRRFFRRTREDGDVLFATSAWLADYILERFPAEGPASA
;
A
#
# COMPACT_ATOMS: atom_id res chain seq x y z
N MET A 1 -36.08 -10.50 -0.33
CA MET A 1 -34.91 -10.68 -1.23
C MET A 1 -33.92 -9.58 -0.86
N GLN A 2 -32.82 -9.93 -0.21
CA GLN A 2 -31.75 -8.98 0.07
C GLN A 2 -31.06 -8.63 -1.26
N GLU A 3 -30.96 -7.35 -1.57
CA GLU A 3 -30.19 -6.91 -2.72
C GLU A 3 -28.73 -7.37 -2.55
N ALA A 4 -28.18 -7.91 -3.63
CA ALA A 4 -26.77 -8.30 -3.63
C ALA A 4 -25.88 -7.08 -3.35
N PRO A 5 -24.75 -7.24 -2.62
CA PRO A 5 -23.88 -6.12 -2.30
C PRO A 5 -23.43 -5.36 -3.56
N LEU A 6 -23.19 -4.06 -3.41
CA LEU A 6 -22.80 -3.09 -4.46
C LEU A 6 -21.64 -3.58 -5.36
N MET A 7 -20.75 -4.44 -4.84
CA MET A 7 -19.61 -5.03 -5.56
C MET A 7 -19.99 -5.79 -6.84
N LEU A 8 -21.25 -6.19 -7.02
CA LEU A 8 -21.69 -6.92 -8.21
C LEU A 8 -22.33 -6.04 -9.28
N LYS A 9 -22.58 -4.76 -9.02
CA LYS A 9 -23.20 -3.83 -9.97
C LYS A 9 -22.21 -3.27 -11.01
N ASN A 10 -20.92 -3.20 -10.71
CA ASN A 10 -19.88 -2.72 -11.63
C ASN A 10 -19.17 -3.89 -12.36
N LYS A 11 -19.94 -4.79 -12.96
CA LYS A 11 -19.40 -5.81 -13.87
C LYS A 11 -19.05 -5.26 -15.25
N THR A 12 -18.19 -4.26 -15.31
CA THR A 12 -17.46 -4.02 -16.54
C THR A 12 -16.45 -5.15 -16.70
N ALA A 13 -16.50 -5.88 -17.80
CA ALA A 13 -15.52 -6.94 -18.06
C ALA A 13 -14.12 -6.31 -18.04
N ARG A 14 -13.33 -6.63 -17.01
CA ARG A 14 -11.98 -6.12 -16.86
C ARG A 14 -11.07 -7.01 -17.69
N ARG A 15 -10.45 -6.46 -18.72
CA ARG A 15 -9.39 -7.16 -19.46
C ARG A 15 -8.11 -7.05 -18.63
N ILE A 16 -7.50 -8.18 -18.30
CA ILE A 16 -6.24 -8.24 -17.57
C ILE A 16 -5.14 -8.59 -18.56
N LYS A 17 -4.08 -7.80 -18.57
CA LYS A 17 -2.84 -8.09 -19.29
C LYS A 17 -1.76 -8.43 -18.27
N ALA A 18 -1.40 -9.72 -18.21
CA ALA A 18 -0.23 -10.15 -17.43
C ALA A 18 1.04 -9.56 -18.04
N LEU A 19 1.99 -9.21 -17.18
CA LEU A 19 3.31 -8.81 -17.62
C LEU A 19 4.19 -10.05 -17.85
N PRO A 20 5.09 -10.04 -18.85
CA PRO A 20 6.11 -11.07 -18.97
C PRO A 20 7.03 -11.03 -17.75
N GLY A 21 7.70 -12.13 -17.44
CA GLY A 21 8.68 -12.17 -16.35
C GLY A 21 9.70 -11.04 -16.50
N PHE A 22 10.01 -10.35 -15.39
CA PHE A 22 10.95 -9.25 -15.42
C PHE A 22 12.39 -9.72 -15.41
N VAL A 23 13.23 -9.07 -16.22
CA VAL A 23 14.67 -9.05 -16.01
C VAL A 23 15.02 -7.72 -15.38
N PHE A 24 15.31 -7.73 -14.09
CA PHE A 24 15.64 -6.52 -13.36
C PHE A 24 17.06 -6.02 -13.69
N PRO A 25 17.31 -4.71 -13.60
CA PRO A 25 18.61 -4.14 -13.90
C PRO A 25 19.69 -4.59 -12.90
N GLY A 26 20.94 -4.69 -13.35
CA GLY A 26 22.09 -4.83 -12.46
C GLY A 26 22.21 -6.14 -11.68
N GLY A 27 21.59 -7.22 -12.15
CA GLY A 27 21.67 -8.52 -11.47
C GLY A 27 20.72 -8.66 -10.28
N VAL A 28 19.77 -7.74 -10.10
CA VAL A 28 18.70 -7.85 -9.09
C VAL A 28 17.83 -9.06 -9.41
N LYS A 29 17.61 -9.92 -8.43
CA LYS A 29 16.71 -11.08 -8.54
C LYS A 29 15.33 -10.82 -7.94
N VAL A 30 15.25 -9.98 -6.90
CA VAL A 30 13.98 -9.67 -6.23
C VAL A 30 13.85 -8.17 -6.03
N ILE A 31 12.70 -7.63 -6.41
CA ILE A 31 12.25 -6.31 -5.98
C ILE A 31 11.25 -6.49 -4.84
N ILE A 32 11.51 -5.82 -3.73
CA ILE A 32 10.59 -5.72 -2.60
C ILE A 32 10.00 -4.30 -2.60
N ASN A 33 8.72 -4.20 -2.94
CA ASN A 33 7.92 -3.00 -2.77
C ASN A 33 7.43 -2.98 -1.32
N PHE A 34 8.22 -2.36 -0.43
CA PHE A 34 7.87 -2.26 0.98
C PHE A 34 6.99 -1.04 1.19
N THR A 35 5.76 -1.23 1.66
CA THR A 35 4.76 -0.18 1.75
C THR A 35 4.25 0.00 3.18
N VAL A 36 3.86 1.23 3.49
CA VAL A 36 3.36 1.64 4.81
C VAL A 36 2.01 2.30 4.65
N ASP A 37 0.95 1.69 5.18
CA ASP A 37 -0.36 2.31 5.25
C ASP A 37 -0.46 3.11 6.55
N PHE A 38 -0.41 4.46 6.40
CA PHE A 38 -0.36 5.37 7.54
C PHE A 38 -1.75 5.83 7.95
N ASP A 39 -2.62 4.89 8.29
CA ASP A 39 -4.04 5.13 8.59
C ASP A 39 -4.26 5.90 9.88
N ALA A 40 -3.37 5.80 10.85
CA ALA A 40 -3.54 6.31 12.22
C ALA A 40 -4.91 5.93 12.83
N MET A 41 -5.45 4.77 12.43
CA MET A 41 -6.76 4.25 12.83
C MET A 41 -7.95 5.18 12.50
N ILE A 42 -7.79 6.09 11.53
CA ILE A 42 -8.78 7.13 11.27
C ILE A 42 -10.14 6.56 10.81
N PHE A 43 -10.13 5.42 10.11
CA PHE A 43 -11.34 4.71 9.69
C PHE A 43 -12.18 4.17 10.86
N ARG A 44 -11.59 4.09 12.07
CA ARG A 44 -12.28 3.66 13.28
C ARG A 44 -13.02 4.78 14.03
N LYS A 45 -13.00 6.01 13.49
CA LYS A 45 -13.70 7.17 14.10
C LYS A 45 -15.21 6.97 14.31
N PHE A 46 -15.81 6.09 13.51
CA PHE A 46 -17.25 5.79 13.58
C PHE A 46 -17.62 4.66 14.56
N LEU A 47 -16.63 4.01 15.20
CA LEU A 47 -16.89 2.96 16.19
C LEU A 47 -17.29 3.55 17.54
N ARG A 48 -17.99 2.73 18.35
CA ARG A 48 -18.47 3.12 19.68
C ARG A 48 -17.35 3.49 20.66
N GLU A 49 -16.11 3.06 20.40
CA GLU A 49 -14.93 3.31 21.23
C GLU A 49 -13.84 4.10 20.49
N PRO A 50 -14.18 5.30 19.96
CA PRO A 50 -13.23 6.06 19.16
C PRO A 50 -11.98 6.50 19.93
N LYS A 51 -12.08 6.67 21.27
CA LYS A 51 -10.94 7.09 22.12
C LYS A 51 -9.85 6.02 22.19
N LEU A 52 -10.21 4.74 22.31
CA LEU A 52 -9.24 3.63 22.36
C LEU A 52 -8.50 3.51 21.02
N TRP A 53 -9.23 3.56 19.94
CA TRP A 53 -8.66 3.46 18.59
C TRP A 53 -7.84 4.71 18.24
N GLY A 54 -8.31 5.88 18.66
CA GLY A 54 -7.56 7.13 18.52
C GLY A 54 -6.21 7.05 19.22
N ALA A 55 -6.14 6.48 20.43
CA ALA A 55 -4.88 6.31 21.17
C ALA A 55 -3.89 5.38 20.44
N GLN A 56 -4.36 4.35 19.75
CA GLN A 56 -3.49 3.51 18.90
C GLN A 56 -2.99 4.28 17.66
N GLY A 57 -3.87 5.04 17.02
CA GLY A 57 -3.50 5.93 15.92
C GLY A 57 -2.48 6.99 16.31
N GLU A 58 -2.69 7.62 17.48
CA GLU A 58 -1.73 8.56 18.08
C GLU A 58 -0.34 7.93 18.26
N PHE A 59 -0.26 6.70 18.77
CA PHE A 59 1.01 5.99 18.84
C PHE A 59 1.64 5.84 17.45
N GLY A 60 0.87 5.47 16.43
CA GLY A 60 1.35 5.33 15.05
C GLY A 60 1.98 6.62 14.53
N GLY A 61 1.28 7.75 14.69
CA GLY A 61 1.72 9.05 14.20
C GLY A 61 2.83 9.70 15.01
N ARG A 62 2.73 9.63 16.35
CA ARG A 62 3.70 10.30 17.25
C ARG A 62 4.96 9.50 17.52
N THR A 63 4.94 8.20 17.32
CA THR A 63 6.05 7.31 17.69
C THR A 63 6.34 6.26 16.64
N GLY A 64 5.30 5.56 16.18
CA GLY A 64 5.46 4.37 15.35
C GLY A 64 6.16 4.65 14.02
N LEU A 65 5.68 5.63 13.26
CA LEU A 65 6.28 5.98 11.97
C LEU A 65 7.69 6.56 12.14
N TRP A 66 7.96 7.37 13.18
CA TRP A 66 9.30 7.87 13.46
C TRP A 66 10.32 6.75 13.63
N ARG A 67 9.97 5.72 14.40
CA ARG A 67 10.81 4.54 14.61
C ARG A 67 10.98 3.67 13.35
N LEU A 68 9.93 3.56 12.54
CA LEU A 68 10.03 2.85 11.27
C LEU A 68 10.99 3.55 10.31
N LEU A 69 10.93 4.88 10.23
CA LEU A 69 11.86 5.67 9.43
C LEU A 69 13.31 5.47 9.90
N ASP A 70 13.55 5.41 11.23
CA ASP A 70 14.88 5.08 11.76
C ASP A 70 15.37 3.71 11.24
N VAL A 71 14.52 2.68 11.32
CA VAL A 71 14.85 1.34 10.84
C VAL A 71 15.06 1.31 9.32
N PHE A 72 14.25 2.03 8.56
CA PHE A 72 14.44 2.12 7.10
C PHE A 72 15.77 2.79 6.75
N GLY A 73 16.14 3.84 7.48
CA GLY A 73 17.44 4.50 7.34
C GLY A 73 18.63 3.57 7.67
N GLU A 74 18.52 2.73 8.72
CA GLU A 74 19.55 1.74 9.07
C GLU A 74 19.89 0.78 7.92
N PHE A 75 18.93 0.47 7.05
CA PHE A 75 19.06 -0.50 5.97
C PHE A 75 18.99 0.10 4.56
N ASP A 76 18.99 1.42 4.43
CA ASP A 76 18.81 2.12 3.15
C ASP A 76 17.59 1.62 2.36
N VAL A 77 16.45 1.48 3.05
CA VAL A 77 15.17 1.08 2.47
C VAL A 77 14.36 2.33 2.13
N ARG A 78 13.90 2.44 0.89
CA ARG A 78 12.91 3.43 0.49
C ARG A 78 11.56 2.74 0.36
N THR A 79 10.52 3.39 0.86
CA THR A 79 9.16 2.85 0.96
C THR A 79 8.14 3.83 0.42
N THR A 80 6.97 3.34 0.08
CA THR A 80 5.81 4.16 -0.25
C THR A 80 4.89 4.24 0.95
N LEU A 81 4.61 5.48 1.41
CA LEU A 81 3.60 5.73 2.43
C LEU A 81 2.27 6.03 1.75
N PHE A 82 1.29 5.17 1.92
CA PHE A 82 -0.09 5.44 1.52
C PHE A 82 -0.77 6.23 2.64
N LEU A 83 -1.20 7.44 2.31
CA LEU A 83 -1.60 8.46 3.27
C LEU A 83 -3.07 8.82 3.14
N PRO A 84 -3.92 8.54 4.14
CA PRO A 84 -5.21 9.21 4.25
C PRO A 84 -5.02 10.70 4.52
N GLY A 85 -5.73 11.56 3.78
CA GLY A 85 -5.54 13.02 3.89
C GLY A 85 -5.72 13.56 5.30
N GLN A 86 -6.71 13.07 6.05
CA GLN A 86 -6.90 13.48 7.45
C GLN A 86 -5.72 13.12 8.34
N THR A 87 -5.09 11.97 8.12
CA THR A 87 -3.87 11.58 8.85
C THR A 87 -2.73 12.54 8.54
N GLY A 88 -2.62 12.96 7.28
CA GLY A 88 -1.63 13.96 6.87
C GLY A 88 -1.76 15.31 7.58
N LEU A 89 -2.98 15.74 7.84
CA LEU A 89 -3.24 16.96 8.63
C LEU A 89 -2.81 16.80 10.10
N LEU A 90 -2.96 15.60 10.65
CA LEU A 90 -2.65 15.34 12.06
C LEU A 90 -1.15 15.21 12.34
N TYR A 91 -0.37 14.68 11.38
CA TYR A 91 1.03 14.31 11.59
C TYR A 91 1.97 14.82 10.49
N PRO A 92 1.95 16.13 10.15
CA PRO A 92 2.72 16.66 9.02
C PRO A 92 4.24 16.55 9.22
N GLU A 93 4.74 16.61 10.44
CA GLU A 93 6.19 16.65 10.69
C GLU A 93 6.89 15.33 10.33
N VAL A 94 6.30 14.19 10.70
CA VAL A 94 6.87 12.89 10.36
C VAL A 94 6.80 12.64 8.86
N LEU A 95 5.77 13.15 8.18
CA LEU A 95 5.67 13.07 6.72
C LEU A 95 6.72 13.94 6.02
N ARG A 96 6.98 15.15 6.50
CA ARG A 96 8.09 15.97 5.99
C ARG A 96 9.45 15.28 6.17
N ARG A 97 9.64 14.57 7.27
CA ARG A 97 10.82 13.74 7.48
C ARG A 97 10.89 12.63 6.43
N ALA A 98 9.83 11.85 6.25
CA ALA A 98 9.77 10.77 5.27
C ALA A 98 10.12 11.27 3.85
N VAL A 99 9.55 12.40 3.44
CA VAL A 99 9.84 13.02 2.13
C VAL A 99 11.32 13.41 2.01
N ARG A 100 11.91 14.06 3.04
CA ARG A 100 13.34 14.42 3.02
C ARG A 100 14.26 13.20 2.95
N GLU A 101 13.85 12.08 3.49
CA GLU A 101 14.57 10.81 3.45
C GLU A 101 14.35 10.01 2.15
N GLY A 102 13.57 10.57 1.20
CA GLY A 102 13.36 9.98 -0.12
C GLY A 102 12.28 8.90 -0.18
N HIS A 103 11.39 8.83 0.82
CA HIS A 103 10.21 7.99 0.75
C HIS A 103 9.14 8.64 -0.13
N GLU A 104 8.40 7.82 -0.84
CA GLU A 104 7.22 8.25 -1.60
C GLU A 104 6.03 8.46 -0.67
N VAL A 105 5.17 9.44 -1.00
CA VAL A 105 3.85 9.60 -0.38
C VAL A 105 2.79 9.47 -1.47
N ALA A 106 1.90 8.49 -1.32
CA ALA A 106 0.83 8.17 -2.26
C ALA A 106 -0.55 8.35 -1.62
N ASN A 107 -1.59 8.47 -2.43
CA ASN A 107 -2.94 8.71 -1.97
C ASN A 107 -3.57 7.45 -1.35
N HIS A 108 -4.24 7.59 -0.18
CA HIS A 108 -5.01 6.54 0.48
C HIS A 108 -6.41 7.04 0.90
N MET A 109 -7.07 7.79 0.00
CA MET A 109 -8.32 8.47 0.27
C MET A 109 -8.20 9.59 1.31
N TRP A 110 -9.32 10.25 1.62
CA TRP A 110 -9.35 11.32 2.62
C TRP A 110 -9.33 10.79 4.06
N ASP A 111 -10.13 9.76 4.33
CA ASP A 111 -10.31 9.20 5.68
C ASP A 111 -10.40 7.67 5.69
N HIS A 112 -9.72 7.03 4.74
CA HIS A 112 -9.70 5.58 4.56
C HIS A 112 -11.13 5.00 4.32
N HIS A 113 -12.02 5.81 3.77
CA HIS A 113 -13.38 5.39 3.43
C HIS A 113 -13.71 5.83 2.01
N ILE A 114 -14.31 4.94 1.24
CA ILE A 114 -14.81 5.25 -0.09
C ILE A 114 -16.23 5.78 0.08
N PRO A 115 -16.48 7.02 -0.31
CA PRO A 115 -17.82 7.59 -0.27
C PRO A 115 -18.80 6.84 -1.16
N PRO A 116 -20.11 6.94 -0.88
CA PRO A 116 -21.12 6.21 -1.64
C PRO A 116 -21.35 6.77 -3.05
N THR A 117 -20.93 8.01 -3.32
CA THR A 117 -21.10 8.64 -4.63
C THR A 117 -19.74 8.95 -5.26
N LEU A 118 -19.71 8.93 -6.61
CA LEU A 118 -18.53 9.24 -7.39
C LEU A 118 -18.03 10.68 -7.17
N GLU A 119 -18.96 11.62 -7.03
CA GLU A 119 -18.66 13.03 -6.80
C GLU A 119 -17.96 13.23 -5.44
N GLU A 120 -18.44 12.56 -4.39
CA GLU A 120 -17.81 12.62 -3.08
C GLU A 120 -16.45 11.92 -3.06
N GLU A 121 -16.32 10.81 -3.79
CA GLU A 121 -15.05 10.11 -3.94
C GLU A 121 -14.01 11.00 -4.64
N ALA A 122 -14.38 11.65 -5.73
CA ALA A 122 -13.50 12.59 -6.44
C ALA A 122 -13.05 13.74 -5.52
N VAL A 123 -13.95 14.30 -4.71
CA VAL A 123 -13.60 15.34 -3.72
C VAL A 123 -12.61 14.81 -2.68
N HIS A 124 -12.78 13.57 -2.20
CA HIS A 124 -11.86 12.96 -1.25
C HIS A 124 -10.46 12.77 -1.85
N MET A 125 -10.39 12.33 -3.11
CA MET A 125 -9.13 12.14 -3.83
C MET A 125 -8.42 13.47 -4.05
N ASP A 126 -9.11 14.48 -4.59
CA ASP A 126 -8.56 15.82 -4.86
C ASP A 126 -8.01 16.49 -3.61
N ARG A 127 -8.73 16.39 -2.49
CA ARG A 127 -8.28 16.97 -1.21
C ARG A 127 -7.01 16.30 -0.73
N THR A 128 -6.91 14.99 -0.85
CA THR A 128 -5.72 14.23 -0.44
C THR A 128 -4.55 14.52 -1.37
N ASP A 129 -4.76 14.57 -2.67
CA ASP A 129 -3.73 14.91 -3.66
C ASP A 129 -3.19 16.32 -3.46
N THR A 130 -4.08 17.28 -3.19
CA THR A 130 -3.69 18.66 -2.89
C THR A 130 -2.85 18.74 -1.62
N LEU A 131 -3.22 18.00 -0.58
CA LEU A 131 -2.44 17.91 0.66
C LEU A 131 -1.06 17.30 0.41
N ILE A 132 -1.00 16.18 -0.30
CA ILE A 132 0.26 15.50 -0.63
C ILE A 132 1.15 16.45 -1.44
N LYS A 133 0.63 17.12 -2.45
CA LYS A 133 1.38 18.12 -3.21
C LYS A 133 1.93 19.24 -2.31
N GLY A 134 1.14 19.70 -1.34
CA GLY A 134 1.61 20.69 -0.38
C GLY A 134 2.74 20.21 0.52
N LEU A 135 2.79 18.90 0.81
CA LEU A 135 3.82 18.28 1.64
C LEU A 135 5.10 17.92 0.85
N THR A 136 4.95 17.47 -0.39
CA THR A 136 6.02 16.87 -1.19
C THR A 136 6.53 17.77 -2.32
N GLY A 137 5.73 18.77 -2.71
CA GLY A 137 5.94 19.58 -3.91
C GLY A 137 5.37 18.98 -5.19
N GLN A 138 4.90 17.72 -5.18
CA GLN A 138 4.41 17.00 -6.35
C GLN A 138 3.07 16.31 -6.06
N TYR A 139 2.26 16.10 -7.07
CA TYR A 139 1.10 15.22 -6.96
C TYR A 139 1.54 13.77 -6.77
N PRO A 140 0.74 12.94 -6.04
CA PRO A 140 1.06 11.54 -5.87
C PRO A 140 1.06 10.79 -7.22
N ALA A 141 2.01 9.89 -7.40
CA ALA A 141 2.10 9.06 -8.61
C ALA A 141 1.05 7.94 -8.64
N GLY A 142 0.47 7.60 -7.50
CA GLY A 142 -0.50 6.52 -7.41
C GLY A 142 -1.38 6.57 -6.18
N THR A 143 -2.26 5.57 -6.10
CA THR A 143 -3.24 5.45 -5.04
C THR A 143 -3.40 4.00 -4.57
N ARG A 144 -3.85 3.83 -3.33
CA ARG A 144 -4.28 2.55 -2.75
C ARG A 144 -5.69 2.71 -2.18
N SER A 145 -6.66 2.09 -2.82
CA SER A 145 -8.03 1.84 -2.38
C SER A 145 -8.83 1.13 -3.46
N GLU A 146 -10.00 0.62 -3.12
CA GLU A 146 -10.95 0.03 -4.07
C GLU A 146 -11.81 1.15 -4.71
N HIS A 147 -11.18 1.94 -5.57
CA HIS A 147 -11.85 3.07 -6.21
C HIS A 147 -12.93 2.68 -7.20
N ASP A 148 -13.96 3.51 -7.33
CA ASP A 148 -14.69 3.58 -8.58
C ASP A 148 -13.76 4.12 -9.67
N LEU A 149 -13.69 3.41 -10.77
CA LEU A 149 -12.73 3.69 -11.83
C LEU A 149 -12.97 5.02 -12.53
N ALA A 150 -14.22 5.53 -12.48
CA ALA A 150 -14.52 6.85 -12.99
C ALA A 150 -13.88 7.95 -12.15
N ALA A 151 -13.66 7.73 -10.85
CA ALA A 151 -12.93 8.66 -9.98
C ALA A 151 -11.44 8.80 -10.36
N LEU A 152 -10.87 7.78 -11.01
CA LEU A 152 -9.46 7.81 -11.45
C LEU A 152 -9.26 8.58 -12.77
N ARG A 153 -10.34 8.96 -13.48
CA ARG A 153 -10.26 9.53 -14.84
C ARG A 153 -9.41 10.79 -14.90
N ASP A 154 -9.63 11.68 -13.96
CA ASP A 154 -9.06 13.02 -13.98
C ASP A 154 -7.74 13.12 -13.21
N HIS A 155 -7.29 12.02 -12.61
CA HIS A 155 -6.03 11.93 -11.89
C HIS A 155 -4.92 11.34 -12.77
N ALA A 156 -3.73 11.93 -12.69
CA ALA A 156 -2.55 11.51 -13.44
C ALA A 156 -1.81 10.33 -12.78
N TYR A 157 -2.54 9.41 -12.12
CA TYR A 157 -1.91 8.26 -11.51
C TYR A 157 -1.31 7.32 -12.54
N THR A 158 -0.12 6.85 -12.24
CA THR A 158 0.63 5.85 -13.04
C THR A 158 0.34 4.43 -12.56
N TYR A 159 -0.07 4.25 -11.29
CA TYR A 159 -0.40 2.95 -10.72
C TYR A 159 -1.56 3.02 -9.71
N VAL A 160 -2.15 1.86 -9.49
CA VAL A 160 -3.05 1.55 -8.37
C VAL A 160 -2.46 0.37 -7.58
N SER A 161 -2.50 0.43 -6.24
CA SER A 161 -1.97 -0.63 -5.38
C SER A 161 -3.05 -1.13 -4.41
N TYR A 162 -3.94 -1.99 -4.87
CA TYR A 162 -4.98 -2.52 -3.98
C TYR A 162 -5.35 -3.97 -4.26
N THR A 163 -5.54 -4.29 -5.52
CA THR A 163 -6.26 -5.51 -5.89
C THR A 163 -5.44 -6.79 -5.58
N PRO A 164 -5.96 -7.73 -4.77
CA PRO A 164 -5.28 -8.98 -4.43
C PRO A 164 -5.51 -10.07 -5.50
N GLN A 165 -5.72 -9.69 -6.76
CA GLN A 165 -6.02 -10.61 -7.86
C GLN A 165 -4.77 -11.28 -8.46
N GLY A 166 -3.59 -10.96 -7.95
CA GLY A 166 -2.34 -11.54 -8.41
C GLY A 166 -1.21 -11.29 -7.43
N GLU A 167 -0.13 -12.02 -7.58
CA GLU A 167 1.10 -11.88 -6.79
C GLU A 167 2.21 -11.14 -7.56
N PHE A 168 1.89 -10.66 -8.76
CA PHE A 168 2.81 -9.99 -9.66
C PHE A 168 2.12 -8.80 -10.33
N PRO A 169 2.82 -7.69 -10.64
CA PRO A 169 2.23 -6.55 -11.32
C PRO A 169 1.57 -6.91 -12.64
N PHE A 170 0.45 -6.27 -12.95
CA PHE A 170 -0.32 -6.51 -14.15
C PHE A 170 -1.09 -5.24 -14.56
N TYR A 171 -1.54 -5.19 -15.82
CA TYR A 171 -2.44 -4.13 -16.27
C TYR A 171 -3.90 -4.57 -16.24
N VAL A 172 -4.76 -3.62 -15.90
CA VAL A 172 -6.21 -3.74 -16.03
C VAL A 172 -6.69 -2.67 -17.00
N TYR A 173 -7.46 -3.07 -18.00
CA TYR A 173 -8.14 -2.13 -18.89
C TYR A 173 -9.51 -1.78 -18.30
N TYR A 174 -9.72 -0.51 -18.09
CA TYR A 174 -10.96 0.04 -17.57
C TYR A 174 -11.78 0.64 -18.69
N GLU A 175 -12.78 -0.11 -19.18
CA GLU A 175 -13.59 0.29 -20.35
C GLU A 175 -14.32 1.60 -20.14
N ASN A 176 -14.80 1.88 -18.94
CA ASN A 176 -15.54 3.11 -18.62
C ASN A 176 -14.70 4.40 -18.72
N ILE A 177 -13.39 4.30 -18.64
CA ILE A 177 -12.46 5.42 -18.80
C ILE A 177 -11.52 5.25 -20.00
N GLY A 178 -11.61 4.13 -20.73
CA GLY A 178 -10.80 3.84 -21.91
C GLY A 178 -9.30 3.77 -21.64
N LYS A 179 -8.88 3.34 -20.45
CA LYS A 179 -7.49 3.44 -19.99
C LYS A 179 -6.99 2.12 -19.41
N TRP A 180 -5.75 1.78 -19.73
CA TRP A 180 -4.98 0.77 -18.99
C TRP A 180 -4.38 1.40 -17.73
N MET A 181 -4.52 0.71 -16.60
CA MET A 181 -3.89 1.08 -15.34
C MET A 181 -2.97 -0.04 -14.87
N LEU A 182 -1.76 0.32 -14.48
CA LEU A 182 -0.85 -0.61 -13.82
C LEU A 182 -1.36 -0.88 -12.41
N ASN A 183 -1.47 -2.17 -12.07
CA ASN A 183 -1.78 -2.61 -10.72
C ASN A 183 -0.52 -3.21 -10.09
N LEU A 184 -0.17 -2.70 -8.91
CA LEU A 184 0.83 -3.25 -8.00
C LEU A 184 0.08 -3.99 -6.89
N PRO A 185 -0.17 -5.31 -7.06
CA PRO A 185 -1.06 -6.04 -6.18
C PRO A 185 -0.49 -6.14 -4.77
N ILE A 186 -1.39 -6.19 -3.79
CA ILE A 186 -1.07 -6.53 -2.40
C ILE A 186 -1.46 -7.99 -2.13
N SER A 187 -0.81 -8.58 -1.13
CA SER A 187 -1.19 -9.90 -0.63
C SER A 187 -1.48 -9.81 0.86
N PHE A 188 -2.63 -10.29 1.29
CA PHE A 188 -2.99 -10.29 2.71
C PHE A 188 -2.05 -11.14 3.58
N ILE A 189 -1.36 -12.12 2.99
CA ILE A 189 -0.33 -12.89 3.72
C ILE A 189 0.93 -12.07 4.01
N HIS A 190 1.15 -10.95 3.28
CA HIS A 190 2.26 -10.03 3.49
C HIS A 190 1.82 -8.74 4.21
N ASP A 191 0.65 -8.72 4.82
CA ASP A 191 0.07 -7.57 5.52
C ASP A 191 0.12 -7.80 7.04
N ASP A 192 0.78 -6.91 7.77
CA ASP A 192 0.94 -7.01 9.22
C ASP A 192 -0.39 -6.92 9.97
N ALA A 193 -1.42 -6.33 9.36
CA ALA A 193 -2.75 -6.28 9.94
C ALA A 193 -3.35 -7.66 10.14
N MET A 194 -3.08 -8.61 9.24
CA MET A 194 -3.56 -9.99 9.35
C MET A 194 -2.94 -10.74 10.52
N PHE A 195 -1.77 -10.31 11.00
CA PHE A 195 -1.04 -10.93 12.10
C PHE A 195 -1.21 -10.19 13.43
N PHE A 196 -1.30 -8.87 13.41
CA PHE A 196 -1.17 -8.05 14.60
C PHE A 196 -2.42 -7.26 14.96
N TYR A 197 -3.45 -7.30 14.10
CA TYR A 197 -4.69 -6.63 14.40
C TYR A 197 -5.46 -7.42 15.44
N PHE A 198 -5.88 -6.74 16.49
CA PHE A 198 -6.74 -7.32 17.53
C PHE A 198 -8.04 -6.56 17.56
N VAL A 199 -9.12 -7.23 17.19
CA VAL A 199 -10.46 -6.67 17.26
C VAL A 199 -11.21 -7.38 18.40
N TRP A 200 -11.11 -6.82 19.59
CA TRP A 200 -11.83 -7.37 20.74
C TRP A 200 -13.30 -6.96 20.78
N PHE A 201 -13.59 -5.77 20.31
CA PHE A 201 -14.90 -5.13 20.43
C PHE A 201 -15.73 -5.16 19.15
N GLY A 202 -15.40 -6.01 18.22
CA GLY A 202 -16.13 -6.20 16.99
C GLY A 202 -17.33 -7.14 17.15
N SER A 203 -17.99 -7.45 16.05
CA SER A 203 -18.99 -8.49 15.99
C SER A 203 -18.40 -9.84 16.41
N ARG A 204 -19.22 -10.80 16.80
CA ARG A 204 -18.76 -12.16 17.18
C ARG A 204 -17.94 -12.87 16.10
N ASN A 205 -17.92 -12.36 14.88
CA ASN A 205 -17.19 -12.89 13.74
C ASN A 205 -15.77 -12.31 13.58
N GLU A 206 -15.40 -11.27 14.34
CA GLU A 206 -14.08 -10.60 14.24
C GLU A 206 -13.19 -11.01 15.43
N GLN A 207 -12.93 -12.30 15.60
CA GLN A 207 -12.07 -12.83 16.67
C GLN A 207 -10.65 -13.08 16.17
N GLN A 208 -9.95 -12.04 15.76
CA GLN A 208 -8.56 -12.17 15.40
C GLN A 208 -7.67 -12.10 16.63
N ARG A 209 -6.76 -13.07 16.77
CA ARG A 209 -5.74 -13.10 17.84
C ARG A 209 -4.44 -12.52 17.33
N ILE A 210 -3.77 -11.73 18.18
CA ILE A 210 -2.43 -11.25 17.90
C ILE A 210 -1.47 -12.44 17.77
N GLN A 211 -0.80 -12.52 16.62
CA GLN A 211 0.27 -13.47 16.36
C GLN A 211 1.61 -12.97 16.94
N SER A 212 2.57 -13.87 17.07
CA SER A 212 3.93 -13.48 17.42
C SER A 212 4.62 -12.75 16.27
N PRO A 213 5.57 -11.83 16.54
CA PRO A 213 6.41 -11.26 15.49
C PRO A 213 7.15 -12.32 14.67
N GLU A 214 7.53 -13.44 15.30
CA GLU A 214 8.19 -14.56 14.63
C GLU A 214 7.31 -15.20 13.55
N ALA A 215 6.00 -15.35 13.78
CA ALA A 215 5.09 -15.92 12.79
C ALA A 215 5.04 -15.06 11.51
N PHE A 216 4.99 -13.73 11.65
CA PHE A 216 5.02 -12.83 10.49
C PHE A 216 6.39 -12.85 9.80
N LEU A 217 7.48 -12.82 10.55
CA LEU A 217 8.84 -12.92 10.00
C LEU A 217 9.01 -14.20 9.18
N GLN A 218 8.60 -15.34 9.71
CA GLN A 218 8.71 -16.62 9.02
C GLN A 218 7.92 -16.60 7.70
N THR A 219 6.68 -16.09 7.72
CA THR A 219 5.87 -15.94 6.51
C THR A 219 6.57 -15.05 5.47
N LEU A 220 7.12 -13.91 5.87
CA LEU A 220 7.83 -13.02 4.95
C LEU A 220 9.10 -13.67 4.37
N LEU A 221 9.84 -14.45 5.16
CA LEU A 221 11.06 -15.13 4.70
C LEU A 221 10.74 -16.29 3.74
N GLU A 222 9.69 -17.05 4.00
CA GLU A 222 9.19 -18.09 3.09
C GLU A 222 8.70 -17.51 1.75
N ALA A 223 7.92 -16.43 1.81
CA ALA A 223 7.47 -15.72 0.63
C ALA A 223 8.64 -15.12 -0.17
N TYR A 224 9.63 -14.56 0.52
CA TYR A 224 10.85 -14.05 -0.10
C TYR A 224 11.63 -15.17 -0.82
N ALA A 225 11.80 -16.32 -0.19
CA ALA A 225 12.46 -17.47 -0.81
C ALA A 225 11.70 -17.94 -2.06
N ALA A 226 10.36 -18.03 -1.99
CA ALA A 226 9.53 -18.39 -3.13
C ALA A 226 9.61 -17.34 -4.26
N ALA A 227 9.60 -16.05 -3.93
CA ALA A 227 9.73 -14.99 -4.92
C ALA A 227 11.07 -15.05 -5.66
N ARG A 228 12.16 -15.40 -5.00
CA ARG A 228 13.48 -15.58 -5.64
C ARG A 228 13.48 -16.65 -6.72
N GLU A 229 12.70 -17.71 -6.52
CA GLU A 229 12.63 -18.85 -7.45
C GLU A 229 11.57 -18.67 -8.54
N THR A 230 10.71 -17.67 -8.42
CA THR A 230 9.53 -17.51 -9.29
C THR A 230 9.42 -16.14 -9.93
N THR A 231 8.76 -15.20 -9.22
CA THR A 231 8.33 -13.90 -9.78
C THR A 231 9.37 -12.80 -9.65
N GLY A 232 10.28 -12.90 -8.69
CA GLY A 232 11.21 -11.83 -8.35
C GLY A 232 10.55 -10.59 -7.74
N TYR A 233 9.32 -10.69 -7.23
CA TYR A 233 8.56 -9.55 -6.71
C TYR A 233 7.84 -9.87 -5.40
N MET A 234 7.86 -8.92 -4.48
CA MET A 234 7.02 -8.92 -3.27
C MET A 234 6.47 -7.53 -3.01
N ASN A 235 5.22 -7.43 -2.59
CA ASN A 235 4.64 -6.25 -1.98
C ASN A 235 4.31 -6.56 -0.51
N ILE A 236 4.93 -5.81 0.41
CA ILE A 236 4.73 -5.97 1.86
C ILE A 236 4.02 -4.73 2.37
N VAL A 237 2.98 -4.96 3.19
CA VAL A 237 2.18 -3.89 3.80
C VAL A 237 2.38 -3.90 5.30
N ILE A 238 2.73 -2.76 5.86
CA ILE A 238 2.80 -2.58 7.31
C ILE A 238 2.11 -1.29 7.75
N HIS A 239 1.71 -1.26 9.02
CA HIS A 239 1.04 -0.13 9.65
C HIS A 239 1.85 0.41 10.84
N PRO A 240 2.11 1.73 10.93
CA PRO A 240 2.92 2.30 12.01
C PRO A 240 2.40 2.03 13.42
N HIS A 241 1.09 1.97 13.61
CA HIS A 241 0.48 1.65 14.90
C HIS A 241 0.65 0.18 15.30
N LEU A 242 0.94 -0.69 14.34
CA LEU A 242 1.25 -2.10 14.54
C LEU A 242 2.76 -2.35 14.58
N CYS A 243 3.45 -2.18 13.46
CA CYS A 243 4.87 -2.50 13.32
C CYS A 243 5.82 -1.48 13.98
N GLY A 244 5.37 -0.29 14.40
CA GLY A 244 6.18 0.66 15.16
C GLY A 244 6.49 0.24 16.61
N ARG A 245 6.06 -0.95 17.06
CA ARG A 245 6.32 -1.51 18.41
C ARG A 245 7.70 -2.17 18.46
N LEU A 246 8.39 -2.05 19.59
CA LEU A 246 9.80 -2.45 19.72
C LEU A 246 10.12 -3.87 19.25
N CYS A 247 9.33 -4.86 19.67
CA CYS A 247 9.54 -6.23 19.27
C CYS A 247 9.34 -6.48 17.77
N ARG A 248 8.46 -5.70 17.13
CA ARG A 248 8.19 -5.79 15.69
C ARG A 248 9.21 -5.02 14.86
N LEU A 249 9.78 -3.93 15.40
CA LEU A 249 10.93 -3.27 14.78
C LEU A 249 12.14 -4.20 14.71
N GLU A 250 12.40 -4.99 15.77
CA GLU A 250 13.49 -5.97 15.73
C GLU A 250 13.20 -7.10 14.72
N MET A 251 11.95 -7.53 14.60
CA MET A 251 11.54 -8.46 13.55
C MET A 251 11.86 -7.90 12.16
N LEU A 252 11.53 -6.63 11.90
CA LEU A 252 11.84 -5.98 10.60
C LEU A 252 13.35 -5.89 10.37
N ARG A 253 14.15 -5.56 11.39
CA ARG A 253 15.62 -5.57 11.27
C ARG A 253 16.16 -6.95 10.88
N ARG A 254 15.60 -8.03 11.44
CA ARG A 254 15.96 -9.40 11.07
C ARG A 254 15.61 -9.71 9.62
N PHE A 255 14.44 -9.28 9.15
CA PHE A 255 14.03 -9.42 7.76
C PHE A 255 14.98 -8.67 6.82
N PHE A 256 15.30 -7.40 7.10
CA PHE A 256 16.19 -6.59 6.27
C PHE A 256 17.63 -7.14 6.27
N ARG A 257 18.16 -7.56 7.42
CA ARG A 257 19.49 -8.20 7.45
C ARG A 257 19.52 -9.43 6.54
N ARG A 258 18.55 -10.33 6.70
CA ARG A 258 18.52 -11.56 5.90
C ARG A 258 18.41 -11.28 4.40
N THR A 259 17.58 -10.37 3.97
CA THR A 259 17.42 -10.06 2.55
C THR A 259 18.63 -9.32 1.98
N ARG A 260 19.33 -8.51 2.78
CA ARG A 260 20.56 -7.83 2.35
C ARG A 260 21.76 -8.77 2.19
N GLU A 261 21.80 -9.88 2.92
CA GLU A 261 22.86 -10.90 2.77
C GLU A 261 22.95 -11.47 1.35
N ASP A 262 21.86 -11.54 0.63
CA ASP A 262 21.83 -12.09 -0.73
C ASP A 262 22.44 -11.14 -1.78
N GLY A 263 22.51 -9.83 -1.51
CA GLY A 263 23.19 -8.83 -2.34
C GLY A 263 22.48 -8.50 -3.67
N ASP A 264 21.39 -9.17 -4.01
CA ASP A 264 20.66 -9.06 -5.28
C ASP A 264 19.18 -8.66 -5.08
N VAL A 265 18.90 -7.93 -3.99
CA VAL A 265 17.58 -7.43 -3.62
C VAL A 265 17.53 -5.91 -3.75
N LEU A 266 16.48 -5.41 -4.39
CA LEU A 266 16.17 -3.99 -4.48
C LEU A 266 14.91 -3.67 -3.69
N PHE A 267 15.01 -2.75 -2.73
CA PHE A 267 13.84 -2.13 -2.10
C PHE A 267 13.44 -0.90 -2.92
N ALA A 268 12.27 -0.94 -3.53
CA ALA A 268 11.80 0.10 -4.43
C ALA A 268 10.48 0.70 -3.96
N THR A 269 10.31 2.02 -4.17
CA THR A 269 9.00 2.68 -4.02
C THR A 269 8.06 2.23 -5.13
N SER A 270 6.75 2.40 -4.91
CA SER A 270 5.74 2.07 -5.91
C SER A 270 5.87 2.94 -7.17
N ALA A 271 6.19 4.23 -7.01
CA ALA A 271 6.43 5.13 -8.14
C ALA A 271 7.63 4.68 -8.97
N TRP A 272 8.77 4.38 -8.34
CA TRP A 272 9.95 3.89 -9.07
C TRP A 272 9.63 2.60 -9.85
N LEU A 273 8.93 1.68 -9.22
CA LEU A 273 8.54 0.42 -9.85
C LEU A 273 7.56 0.64 -11.00
N ALA A 274 6.60 1.56 -10.83
CA ALA A 274 5.65 1.90 -11.88
C ALA A 274 6.36 2.52 -13.09
N ASP A 275 7.26 3.47 -12.88
CA ASP A 275 8.04 4.10 -13.94
C ASP A 275 8.89 3.06 -14.69
N TYR A 276 9.55 2.16 -13.95
CA TYR A 276 10.32 1.07 -14.51
C TYR A 276 9.48 0.15 -15.42
N ILE A 277 8.27 -0.22 -14.96
CA ILE A 277 7.37 -1.09 -15.71
C ILE A 277 6.81 -0.36 -16.94
N LEU A 278 6.33 0.88 -16.77
CA LEU A 278 5.73 1.67 -17.86
C LEU A 278 6.72 1.94 -18.98
N GLU A 279 8.00 2.18 -18.65
CA GLU A 279 9.05 2.40 -19.63
C GLU A 279 9.36 1.14 -20.46
N ARG A 280 9.42 -0.03 -19.82
CA ARG A 280 9.89 -1.27 -20.45
C ARG A 280 8.78 -2.17 -20.97
N PHE A 281 7.63 -2.09 -20.36
CA PHE A 281 6.48 -2.94 -20.66
C PHE A 281 5.20 -2.11 -20.78
N PRO A 282 5.18 -1.07 -21.64
CA PRO A 282 4.02 -0.20 -21.74
C PRO A 282 2.75 -1.00 -22.06
N ALA A 283 1.65 -0.56 -21.50
CA ALA A 283 0.35 -1.02 -21.96
C ALA A 283 0.21 -0.53 -23.41
N GLU A 284 0.15 -1.45 -24.37
CA GLU A 284 -0.15 -1.09 -25.76
C GLU A 284 -1.53 -0.41 -25.81
N GLY A 285 -1.71 0.45 -26.83
CA GLY A 285 -2.97 1.17 -27.07
C GLY A 285 -4.20 0.27 -27.07
N PRO A 286 -5.43 0.80 -27.25
CA PRO A 286 -6.67 0.07 -27.06
C PRO A 286 -6.58 -1.25 -27.82
N ALA A 287 -6.74 -2.38 -27.08
CA ALA A 287 -6.64 -3.70 -27.65
C ALA A 287 -7.49 -3.74 -28.93
N SER A 288 -6.84 -3.96 -30.06
CA SER A 288 -7.54 -4.22 -31.31
C SER A 288 -8.60 -5.27 -31.04
N ALA A 289 -9.82 -4.91 -31.32
CA ALA A 289 -11.03 -5.69 -31.06
C ALA A 289 -11.00 -7.06 -31.74
#